data_bb490dccbd8805739732da79c14332c4
#
_entry.id   bb490dccbd8805739732da79c14332c4
#
_cell.length_a   1.000
_cell.length_b   1.000
_cell.length_c   1.000
_cell.angle_alpha   90.00
_cell.angle_beta   90.00
_cell.angle_gamma   90.00
#
_symmetry.space_group_name_H-M   'P 1'
#
loop_
_entity.id
_entity.type
_entity.pdbx_description
1 polymer ?
#
loop_
_entity_poly.entity_id
_entity_poly.type
_entity_poly.pdbx_seq_one_letter_code
_entity_poly.pdbx_strand_id
1 'polypeptide(L)'
;VTRDVCLLLRKDLRGPLPPAHWPAGIRVVNLSDSCLPDAHALLVEGYAPDHGSVEPLERWREALIHDAEYDPQLCFLAMQDARVVGVAQGWTSAYLKDLVVHPHYQGLGIASALLAHVFSVFKQRGEACVDLKVMAHNLKACCLYRKHGMALVQRLSI
;
A
#
# COMPACT_ATOMS: atom_id res chain seq x y z
N VAL A 1 22.87 8.27 -18.86
CA VAL A 1 21.46 7.94 -18.71
C VAL A 1 21.30 7.07 -17.48
N THR A 2 20.70 7.61 -16.45
CA THR A 2 20.31 6.82 -15.27
C THR A 2 19.17 5.88 -15.67
N ARG A 3 19.39 4.60 -15.57
CA ARG A 3 18.32 3.61 -15.76
C ARG A 3 17.47 3.61 -14.51
N ASP A 4 16.16 3.61 -14.71
CA ASP A 4 15.24 3.43 -13.61
C ASP A 4 15.42 2.02 -13.04
N VAL A 5 15.61 1.96 -11.73
CA VAL A 5 15.75 0.68 -11.02
C VAL A 5 14.57 0.50 -10.09
N CYS A 6 13.91 -0.64 -10.23
CA CYS A 6 12.83 -1.06 -9.36
C CYS A 6 13.37 -2.08 -8.36
N LEU A 7 13.01 -1.96 -7.11
CA LEU A 7 13.43 -2.88 -6.04
C LEU A 7 12.26 -3.78 -5.67
N LEU A 8 12.50 -5.09 -5.68
CA LEU A 8 11.59 -6.06 -5.09
C LEU A 8 12.00 -6.27 -3.62
N LEU A 9 11.11 -5.91 -2.71
CA LEU A 9 11.32 -6.03 -1.27
C LEU A 9 10.41 -7.10 -0.68
N ARG A 10 10.87 -7.74 0.39
CA ARG A 10 10.11 -8.80 1.07
C ARG A 10 10.15 -8.63 2.57
N LYS A 11 8.99 -8.79 3.21
CA LYS A 11 8.85 -8.90 4.66
C LYS A 11 8.63 -10.36 5.03
N ASP A 12 9.49 -10.89 5.91
CA ASP A 12 9.28 -12.20 6.53
C ASP A 12 8.24 -12.07 7.64
N LEU A 13 7.15 -12.83 7.55
CA LEU A 13 6.04 -12.78 8.50
C LEU A 13 6.09 -13.88 9.55
N ARG A 14 7.11 -14.73 9.56
CA ARG A 14 7.17 -15.91 10.43
C ARG A 14 7.49 -15.59 11.89
N GLY A 15 8.06 -14.42 12.17
CA GLY A 15 8.35 -13.97 13.53
C GLY A 15 7.26 -13.08 14.11
N PRO A 16 7.44 -12.60 15.35
CA PRO A 16 6.52 -11.63 15.95
C PRO A 16 6.50 -10.34 15.12
N LEU A 17 5.31 -9.75 14.98
CA LEU A 17 5.14 -8.49 14.28
C LEU A 17 4.75 -7.39 15.25
N PRO A 18 5.36 -6.18 15.16
CA PRO A 18 4.89 -5.04 15.92
C PRO A 18 3.44 -4.71 15.56
N PRO A 19 2.61 -4.34 16.55
CA PRO A 19 1.23 -3.93 16.25
C PRO A 19 1.20 -2.60 15.50
N ALA A 20 0.10 -2.37 14.76
CA ALA A 20 -0.13 -1.08 14.13
C ALA A 20 -0.45 -0.03 15.19
N HIS A 21 0.21 1.14 15.10
CA HIS A 21 -0.05 2.29 15.97
C HIS A 21 -0.73 3.38 15.15
N TRP A 22 -2.05 3.48 15.28
CA TRP A 22 -2.82 4.47 14.54
C TRP A 22 -2.75 5.84 15.21
N PRO A 23 -2.49 6.92 14.43
CA PRO A 23 -2.59 8.27 14.98
C PRO A 23 -4.00 8.55 15.50
N ALA A 24 -4.09 9.45 16.49
CA ALA A 24 -5.38 9.84 17.07
C ALA A 24 -6.35 10.32 15.97
N GLY A 25 -7.59 9.86 16.02
CA GLY A 25 -8.61 10.21 15.05
C GLY A 25 -8.56 9.45 13.71
N ILE A 26 -7.59 8.57 13.53
CA ILE A 26 -7.47 7.75 12.33
C ILE A 26 -7.89 6.32 12.62
N ARG A 27 -8.79 5.77 11.81
CA ARG A 27 -9.23 4.37 11.91
C ARG A 27 -9.02 3.65 10.58
N VAL A 28 -8.91 2.34 10.61
CA VAL A 28 -8.78 1.50 9.43
C VAL A 28 -10.10 0.82 9.13
N VAL A 29 -10.47 0.79 7.85
CA VAL A 29 -11.63 0.04 7.35
C VAL A 29 -11.22 -0.70 6.08
N ASN A 30 -11.97 -1.72 5.71
CA ASN A 30 -11.78 -2.38 4.43
C ASN A 30 -12.41 -1.56 3.29
N LEU A 31 -11.84 -1.74 2.11
CA LEU A 31 -12.38 -1.11 0.89
C LEU A 31 -13.79 -1.63 0.64
N SER A 32 -14.69 -0.72 0.32
CA SER A 32 -16.08 -1.03 -0.04
C SER A 32 -16.46 -0.27 -1.32
N ASP A 33 -17.52 -0.71 -1.97
CA ASP A 33 -17.98 -0.09 -3.22
C ASP A 33 -18.26 1.41 -3.07
N SER A 34 -18.82 1.82 -1.93
CA SER A 34 -19.12 3.23 -1.67
C SER A 34 -17.85 4.09 -1.54
N CYS A 35 -16.72 3.49 -1.19
CA CYS A 35 -15.45 4.20 -1.01
C CYS A 35 -14.54 4.14 -2.24
N LEU A 36 -14.91 3.41 -3.30
CA LEU A 36 -14.07 3.29 -4.50
C LEU A 36 -13.75 4.64 -5.14
N PRO A 37 -14.70 5.58 -5.30
CA PRO A 37 -14.37 6.89 -5.90
C PRO A 37 -13.32 7.66 -5.08
N ASP A 38 -13.43 7.67 -3.77
CA ASP A 38 -12.50 8.39 -2.89
C ASP A 38 -11.12 7.71 -2.87
N ALA A 39 -11.07 6.38 -2.85
CA ALA A 39 -9.83 5.63 -2.94
C ALA A 39 -9.13 5.89 -4.28
N HIS A 40 -9.86 5.89 -5.38
CA HIS A 40 -9.34 6.21 -6.70
C HIS A 40 -8.77 7.63 -6.76
N ALA A 41 -9.49 8.61 -6.25
CA ALA A 41 -9.04 10.01 -6.22
C ALA A 41 -7.71 10.14 -5.46
N LEU A 42 -7.56 9.42 -4.36
CA LEU A 42 -6.33 9.41 -3.57
C LEU A 42 -5.17 8.78 -4.35
N LEU A 43 -5.41 7.68 -5.07
CA LEU A 43 -4.38 7.05 -5.90
C LEU A 43 -3.92 7.98 -7.03
N VAL A 44 -4.85 8.64 -7.71
CA VAL A 44 -4.53 9.62 -8.76
C VAL A 44 -3.64 10.73 -8.20
N GLU A 45 -4.00 11.30 -7.07
CA GLU A 45 -3.23 12.37 -6.43
C GLU A 45 -1.85 11.87 -5.97
N GLY A 46 -1.80 10.65 -5.41
CA GLY A 46 -0.56 10.07 -4.88
C GLY A 46 0.47 9.72 -5.94
N TYR A 47 0.05 9.33 -7.14
CA TYR A 47 0.97 8.98 -8.22
C TYR A 47 1.33 10.15 -9.13
N ALA A 48 0.61 11.26 -9.07
CA ALA A 48 0.87 12.41 -9.94
C ALA A 48 2.31 12.98 -9.83
N PRO A 49 2.91 13.12 -8.62
CA PRO A 49 4.26 13.68 -8.49
C PRO A 49 5.34 12.87 -9.20
N ASP A 50 5.18 11.55 -9.29
CA ASP A 50 6.14 10.64 -9.92
C ASP A 50 5.80 10.35 -11.38
N HIS A 51 4.93 11.16 -11.98
CA HIS A 51 4.44 10.95 -13.35
C HIS A 51 3.74 9.60 -13.54
N GLY A 52 3.35 8.94 -12.44
CA GLY A 52 2.52 7.75 -12.49
C GLY A 52 1.13 8.09 -13.01
N SER A 53 0.51 7.14 -13.69
CA SER A 53 -0.84 7.30 -14.19
C SER A 53 -1.75 6.23 -13.60
N VAL A 54 -2.95 6.66 -13.22
CA VAL A 54 -4.02 5.77 -12.80
C VAL A 54 -5.14 5.92 -13.81
N GLU A 55 -5.69 4.80 -14.28
CA GLU A 55 -6.79 4.79 -15.22
C GLU A 55 -7.97 5.62 -14.68
N PRO A 56 -8.82 6.20 -15.56
CA PRO A 56 -10.06 6.86 -15.12
C PRO A 56 -10.91 5.92 -14.26
N LEU A 57 -11.71 6.49 -13.38
CA LEU A 57 -12.46 5.76 -12.33
C LEU A 57 -13.18 4.52 -12.86
N GLU A 58 -13.93 4.62 -13.97
CA GLU A 58 -14.71 3.50 -14.48
C GLU A 58 -13.83 2.34 -14.96
N ARG A 59 -12.72 2.66 -15.64
CA ARG A 59 -11.76 1.64 -16.10
C ARG A 59 -10.99 1.03 -14.93
N TRP A 60 -10.57 1.86 -14.00
CA TRP A 60 -9.88 1.41 -12.80
C TRP A 60 -10.77 0.46 -11.99
N ARG A 61 -12.03 0.83 -11.80
CA ARG A 61 -13.01 0.02 -11.09
C ARG A 61 -13.23 -1.32 -11.78
N GLU A 62 -13.45 -1.32 -13.11
CA GLU A 62 -13.62 -2.54 -13.90
C GLU A 62 -12.39 -3.47 -13.76
N ALA A 63 -11.19 -2.91 -13.91
CA ALA A 63 -9.96 -3.69 -13.76
C ALA A 63 -9.84 -4.29 -12.36
N LEU A 64 -10.19 -3.53 -11.33
CA LEU A 64 -10.11 -3.97 -9.95
C LEU A 64 -11.05 -5.14 -9.67
N ILE A 65 -12.34 -4.99 -9.99
CA ILE A 65 -13.35 -6.02 -9.65
C ILE A 65 -13.19 -7.31 -10.46
N HIS A 66 -12.53 -7.24 -11.62
CA HIS A 66 -12.26 -8.41 -12.46
C HIS A 66 -10.84 -8.98 -12.27
N ASP A 67 -10.02 -8.37 -11.42
CA ASP A 67 -8.68 -8.88 -11.12
C ASP A 67 -8.80 -10.13 -10.24
N ALA A 68 -8.21 -11.24 -10.69
CA ALA A 68 -8.26 -12.51 -9.98
C ALA A 68 -7.60 -12.43 -8.58
N GLU A 69 -6.69 -11.47 -8.37
CA GLU A 69 -6.00 -11.28 -7.10
C GLU A 69 -6.70 -10.28 -6.16
N TYR A 70 -7.80 -9.67 -6.61
CA TYR A 70 -8.53 -8.71 -5.79
C TYR A 70 -9.32 -9.40 -4.69
N ASP A 71 -9.10 -8.93 -3.46
CA ASP A 71 -9.90 -9.32 -2.29
C ASP A 71 -10.08 -8.06 -1.44
N PRO A 72 -11.34 -7.58 -1.26
CA PRO A 72 -11.59 -6.37 -0.44
C PRO A 72 -11.06 -6.50 0.98
N GLN A 73 -10.97 -7.72 1.52
CA GLN A 73 -10.43 -7.94 2.87
C GLN A 73 -8.92 -7.75 2.95
N LEU A 74 -8.24 -7.62 1.81
CA LEU A 74 -6.82 -7.28 1.72
C LEU A 74 -6.59 -5.82 1.31
N CYS A 75 -7.64 -5.05 1.16
CA CYS A 75 -7.59 -3.64 0.78
C CYS A 75 -8.08 -2.79 1.94
N PHE A 76 -7.26 -1.84 2.36
CA PHE A 76 -7.49 -1.07 3.59
C PHE A 76 -7.48 0.41 3.30
N LEU A 77 -8.39 1.12 3.98
CA LEU A 77 -8.47 2.57 3.95
C LEU A 77 -8.20 3.10 5.36
N ALA A 78 -7.32 4.10 5.44
CA ALA A 78 -7.18 4.92 6.63
C ALA A 78 -8.18 6.06 6.53
N MET A 79 -9.01 6.22 7.55
CA MET A 79 -10.11 7.19 7.56
C MET A 79 -9.93 8.19 8.69
N GLN A 80 -10.11 9.46 8.37
CA GLN A 80 -10.39 10.49 9.37
C GLN A 80 -11.84 10.91 9.18
N ASP A 81 -12.70 10.59 10.13
CA ASP A 81 -14.15 10.75 10.01
C ASP A 81 -14.63 10.06 8.71
N ALA A 82 -15.26 10.80 7.80
CA ALA A 82 -15.73 10.27 6.53
C ALA A 82 -14.71 10.40 5.39
N ARG A 83 -13.50 10.92 5.67
CA ARG A 83 -12.49 11.20 4.64
C ARG A 83 -11.48 10.06 4.54
N VAL A 84 -11.24 9.59 3.30
CA VAL A 84 -10.16 8.65 3.02
C VAL A 84 -8.84 9.41 2.97
N VAL A 85 -7.90 9.07 3.86
CA VAL A 85 -6.60 9.73 3.96
C VAL A 85 -5.43 8.79 3.63
N GLY A 86 -5.68 7.50 3.51
CA GLY A 86 -4.68 6.51 3.12
C GLY A 86 -5.31 5.30 2.47
N VAL A 87 -4.57 4.64 1.58
CA VAL A 87 -4.99 3.41 0.89
C VAL A 87 -3.83 2.43 0.90
N ALA A 88 -4.13 1.17 1.23
CA ALA A 88 -3.22 0.05 1.02
C ALA A 88 -4.00 -1.04 0.28
N GLN A 89 -3.49 -1.46 -0.89
CA GLN A 89 -4.11 -2.53 -1.66
C GLN A 89 -3.19 -3.74 -1.71
N GLY A 90 -3.62 -4.83 -1.07
CA GLY A 90 -2.95 -6.12 -1.13
C GLY A 90 -3.59 -7.03 -2.17
N TRP A 91 -2.78 -7.93 -2.73
CA TRP A 91 -3.22 -8.99 -3.63
C TRP A 91 -3.15 -10.35 -2.95
N THR A 92 -3.99 -11.29 -3.37
CA THR A 92 -4.05 -12.64 -2.81
C THR A 92 -2.74 -13.43 -2.94
N SER A 93 -1.85 -13.03 -3.85
CA SER A 93 -0.49 -13.59 -3.96
C SER A 93 0.47 -13.12 -2.86
N ALA A 94 -0.03 -12.47 -1.81
CA ALA A 94 0.78 -11.87 -0.75
C ALA A 94 1.71 -10.75 -1.30
N TYR A 95 1.11 -9.85 -2.04
CA TYR A 95 1.79 -8.73 -2.68
C TYR A 95 1.07 -7.42 -2.35
N LEU A 96 1.82 -6.42 -1.93
CA LEU A 96 1.28 -5.08 -1.68
C LEU A 96 1.44 -4.25 -2.95
N LYS A 97 0.31 -4.00 -3.63
CA LYS A 97 0.30 -3.28 -4.91
C LYS A 97 0.41 -1.77 -4.72
N ASP A 98 -0.37 -1.21 -3.80
CA ASP A 98 -0.42 0.22 -3.56
C ASP A 98 -0.33 0.54 -2.07
N LEU A 99 0.40 1.60 -1.74
CA LEU A 99 0.41 2.22 -0.42
C LEU A 99 0.55 3.72 -0.62
N VAL A 100 -0.52 4.45 -0.38
CA VAL A 100 -0.57 5.90 -0.62
C VAL A 100 -1.22 6.60 0.57
N VAL A 101 -0.63 7.72 0.99
CA VAL A 101 -1.19 8.60 2.03
C VAL A 101 -1.37 9.99 1.43
N HIS A 102 -2.52 10.60 1.72
CA HIS A 102 -2.84 11.96 1.28
C HIS A 102 -1.73 12.94 1.67
N PRO A 103 -1.31 13.85 0.75
CA PRO A 103 -0.18 14.75 1.03
C PRO A 103 -0.28 15.54 2.32
N HIS A 104 -1.48 15.99 2.71
CA HIS A 104 -1.69 16.74 3.94
C HIS A 104 -1.67 15.89 5.20
N TYR A 105 -1.60 14.56 5.07
CA TYR A 105 -1.60 13.62 6.19
C TYR A 105 -0.29 12.83 6.30
N GLN A 106 0.70 13.16 5.49
CA GLN A 106 2.03 12.54 5.56
C GLN A 106 2.79 13.00 6.80
N GLY A 107 3.73 12.17 7.26
CA GLY A 107 4.53 12.48 8.45
C GLY A 107 3.83 12.25 9.78
N LEU A 108 2.63 11.69 9.79
CA LEU A 108 1.84 11.41 10.99
C LEU A 108 1.89 9.94 11.44
N GLY A 109 2.50 9.05 10.64
CA GLY A 109 2.57 7.63 10.96
C GLY A 109 1.49 6.78 10.31
N ILE A 110 0.67 7.33 9.41
CA ILE A 110 -0.43 6.58 8.75
C ILE A 110 0.11 5.48 7.85
N ALA A 111 1.14 5.77 7.04
CA ALA A 111 1.74 4.77 6.17
C ALA A 111 2.34 3.61 6.97
N SER A 112 3.02 3.92 8.08
CA SER A 112 3.56 2.91 8.99
C SER A 112 2.46 2.04 9.60
N ALA A 113 1.36 2.64 10.02
CA ALA A 113 0.22 1.91 10.58
C ALA A 113 -0.46 1.02 9.54
N LEU A 114 -0.67 1.53 8.33
CA LEU A 114 -1.22 0.74 7.21
C LEU A 114 -0.33 -0.46 6.90
N LEU A 115 0.98 -0.25 6.81
CA LEU A 115 1.94 -1.30 6.49
C LEU A 115 1.95 -2.39 7.57
N ALA A 116 1.99 -2.00 8.85
CA ALA A 116 1.92 -2.94 9.96
C ALA A 116 0.62 -3.74 9.95
N HIS A 117 -0.49 -3.08 9.62
CA HIS A 117 -1.79 -3.73 9.51
C HIS A 117 -1.83 -4.76 8.37
N VAL A 118 -1.29 -4.40 7.20
CA VAL A 118 -1.15 -5.31 6.05
C VAL A 118 -0.35 -6.56 6.44
N PHE A 119 0.79 -6.38 7.09
CA PHE A 119 1.61 -7.51 7.53
C PHE A 119 0.85 -8.43 8.48
N SER A 120 0.13 -7.84 9.44
CA SER A 120 -0.67 -8.59 10.41
C SER A 120 -1.75 -9.43 9.72
N VAL A 121 -2.46 -8.85 8.77
CA VAL A 121 -3.54 -9.55 8.05
C VAL A 121 -2.99 -10.70 7.20
N PHE A 122 -1.89 -10.48 6.46
CA PHE A 122 -1.28 -11.56 5.68
C PHE A 122 -0.76 -12.67 6.58
N LYS A 123 -0.18 -12.34 7.72
CA LYS A 123 0.25 -13.34 8.69
C LYS A 123 -0.93 -14.17 9.21
N GLN A 124 -2.05 -13.53 9.53
CA GLN A 124 -3.27 -14.21 9.98
C GLN A 124 -3.82 -15.16 8.91
N ARG A 125 -3.59 -14.86 7.63
CA ARG A 125 -3.97 -15.72 6.52
C ARG A 125 -3.01 -16.89 6.30
N GLY A 126 -1.94 -16.98 7.08
CA GLY A 126 -0.97 -18.06 6.96
C GLY A 126 0.15 -17.79 5.96
N GLU A 127 0.28 -16.55 5.46
CA GLU A 127 1.34 -16.22 4.52
C GLU A 127 2.69 -16.13 5.25
N ALA A 128 3.74 -16.68 4.64
CA ALA A 128 5.10 -16.66 5.19
C ALA A 128 5.81 -15.32 4.95
N CYS A 129 5.42 -14.60 3.91
CA CYS A 129 6.02 -13.32 3.54
C CYS A 129 5.04 -12.48 2.73
N VAL A 130 5.36 -11.19 2.59
CA VAL A 130 4.68 -10.28 1.68
C VAL A 130 5.73 -9.49 0.91
N ASP A 131 5.49 -9.32 -0.39
CA ASP A 131 6.38 -8.62 -1.31
C ASP A 131 5.77 -7.31 -1.78
N LEU A 132 6.62 -6.39 -2.18
CA LEU A 132 6.23 -5.18 -2.91
C LEU A 132 7.36 -4.75 -3.84
N LYS A 133 7.04 -3.88 -4.77
CA LYS A 133 8.03 -3.21 -5.62
C LYS A 133 8.02 -1.72 -5.33
N VAL A 134 9.20 -1.12 -5.33
CA VAL A 134 9.37 0.32 -5.13
C VAL A 134 10.50 0.81 -6.03
N MET A 135 10.35 2.01 -6.60
CA MET A 135 11.42 2.62 -7.37
C MET A 135 12.57 3.01 -6.46
N ALA A 136 13.81 2.70 -6.87
CA ALA A 136 15.00 2.97 -6.05
C ALA A 136 15.16 4.45 -5.74
N HIS A 137 14.70 5.35 -6.63
CA HIS A 137 14.78 6.79 -6.42
C HIS A 137 13.77 7.33 -5.40
N ASN A 138 12.74 6.55 -5.06
CA ASN A 138 11.76 6.93 -4.06
C ASN A 138 12.33 6.67 -2.66
N LEU A 139 13.23 7.55 -2.23
CA LEU A 139 13.99 7.37 -0.98
C LEU A 139 13.09 7.34 0.25
N LYS A 140 12.03 8.13 0.25
CA LYS A 140 11.10 8.20 1.37
C LYS A 140 10.39 6.85 1.57
N ALA A 141 9.88 6.25 0.50
CA ALA A 141 9.25 4.95 0.57
C ALA A 141 10.25 3.84 0.93
N CYS A 142 11.45 3.87 0.34
CA CYS A 142 12.50 2.91 0.66
C CYS A 142 12.87 2.94 2.14
N CYS A 143 12.98 4.13 2.73
CA CYS A 143 13.24 4.28 4.17
C CYS A 143 12.11 3.70 5.02
N LEU A 144 10.86 3.95 4.64
CA LEU A 144 9.69 3.40 5.33
C LEU A 144 9.73 1.87 5.34
N TYR A 145 9.92 1.27 4.19
CA TYR A 145 9.92 -0.19 4.07
C TYR A 145 11.07 -0.84 4.82
N ARG A 146 12.27 -0.26 4.73
CA ARG A 146 13.44 -0.74 5.47
C ARG A 146 13.22 -0.66 6.97
N LYS A 147 12.65 0.45 7.45
CA LYS A 147 12.32 0.65 8.86
C LYS A 147 11.38 -0.43 9.37
N HIS A 148 10.47 -0.90 8.53
CA HIS A 148 9.53 -1.97 8.86
C HIS A 148 10.07 -3.38 8.61
N GLY A 149 11.36 -3.51 8.33
CA GLY A 149 12.03 -4.81 8.23
C GLY A 149 11.91 -5.49 6.89
N MET A 150 11.56 -4.77 5.83
CA MET A 150 11.59 -5.31 4.48
C MET A 150 13.02 -5.39 3.95
N ALA A 151 13.37 -6.51 3.33
CA ALA A 151 14.70 -6.77 2.78
C ALA A 151 14.66 -6.81 1.26
N LEU A 152 15.76 -6.38 0.64
CA LEU A 152 15.92 -6.45 -0.82
C LEU A 152 16.03 -7.89 -1.28
N VAL A 153 15.19 -8.28 -2.23
CA VAL A 153 15.23 -9.60 -2.88
C VAL A 153 15.91 -9.49 -4.24
N GLN A 154 15.56 -8.47 -5.03
CA GLN A 154 16.03 -8.34 -6.40
C GLN A 154 15.98 -6.89 -6.85
N ARG A 155 16.97 -6.50 -7.67
CA ARG A 155 16.97 -5.25 -8.43
C ARG A 155 16.52 -5.53 -9.85
N LEU A 156 15.56 -4.76 -10.33
CA LEU A 156 15.00 -4.90 -11.67
C LEU A 156 15.27 -3.62 -12.46
N SER A 157 15.88 -3.75 -13.63
CA SER A 157 16.04 -2.62 -14.55
C SER A 157 14.80 -2.52 -15.44
N ILE A 158 14.26 -1.33 -15.56
CA ILE A 158 13.07 -1.04 -16.38
C ILE A 158 13.33 0.14 -17.31
#